data_912cb8c1fcce160c62878f1ed8e63041
#
_entry.id   912cb8c1fcce160c62878f1ed8e63041
#
_cell.length_a   1.000
_cell.length_b   1.000
_cell.length_c   1.000
_cell.angle_alpha   90.00
_cell.angle_beta   90.00
_cell.angle_gamma   90.00
#
_symmetry.space_group_name_H-M   'P 1'
#
loop_
_entity.id
_entity.type
_entity.pdbx_description
1 polymer ?
#
loop_
_entity_poly.entity_id
_entity_poly.type
_entity_poly.pdbx_seq_one_letter_code
_entity_poly.pdbx_strand_id
1 'polypeptide(L)'
;QTHESAKTLGLVDQVAYEDQYHAAIKKKLGLASTDTYEAISVLDYAETNATTVSDFTAKSKIAIVYAQGDIGRGEGDVTTVGEGSMRRALQEARDDEAVKAIVLRVDSPGGDALTSELIWREIELTKKVKPVIVSMGNYAASGGYYIACNADRIFAENTTITGSIGVFGLLPNFSKLTNKMGIHAEQVATHQNAAEYSVFQPLTPAYAAYAQKGVERVYTTFLSRVAAGRKMTVDQVDSLAQGRVWSGADAKKIGLVDEIGGLHTAVAYAAKKTKTKTYATQNFPEYKRDFNAFLGQLGLPFFTSKEALLQEQVGVENYKLIQQLRKVQARKGIQAALPFDIQFH
;
A
#
# COMPACT_ATOMS: atom_id res chain seq x y z
N GLN A 1 19.44 -15.23 -13.02
CA GLN A 1 20.80 -15.56 -12.57
C GLN A 1 20.86 -17.05 -12.24
N THR A 2 22.00 -17.72 -12.53
CA THR A 2 22.21 -19.10 -12.11
C THR A 2 22.75 -19.16 -10.68
N HIS A 3 22.68 -20.34 -10.05
CA HIS A 3 23.19 -20.53 -8.68
C HIS A 3 24.71 -20.29 -8.60
N GLU A 4 25.48 -20.62 -9.67
CA GLU A 4 26.89 -20.28 -9.73
C GLU A 4 27.14 -18.78 -9.79
N SER A 5 26.37 -18.06 -10.60
CA SER A 5 26.49 -16.58 -10.65
C SER A 5 26.10 -15.93 -9.35
N ALA A 6 25.09 -16.43 -8.63
CA ALA A 6 24.73 -15.95 -7.32
C ALA A 6 25.87 -16.11 -6.30
N LYS A 7 26.59 -17.26 -6.33
CA LYS A 7 27.77 -17.47 -5.50
C LYS A 7 28.91 -16.53 -5.88
N THR A 8 29.19 -16.37 -7.17
CA THR A 8 30.26 -15.48 -7.66
C THR A 8 30.01 -14.02 -7.27
N LEU A 9 28.72 -13.59 -7.25
CA LEU A 9 28.30 -12.25 -6.85
C LEU A 9 28.18 -12.07 -5.31
N GLY A 10 28.45 -13.10 -4.53
CA GLY A 10 28.34 -13.04 -3.06
C GLY A 10 26.91 -12.96 -2.53
N LEU A 11 25.91 -13.32 -3.33
CA LEU A 11 24.51 -13.37 -2.90
C LEU A 11 24.19 -14.61 -2.07
N VAL A 12 24.99 -15.67 -2.24
CA VAL A 12 24.97 -16.89 -1.43
C VAL A 12 26.41 -17.32 -1.12
N ASP A 13 26.63 -17.89 0.05
CA ASP A 13 27.98 -18.34 0.47
C ASP A 13 28.38 -19.62 -0.22
N GLN A 14 27.43 -20.53 -0.44
CA GLN A 14 27.68 -21.84 -1.00
C GLN A 14 26.48 -22.34 -1.83
N VAL A 15 26.78 -23.07 -2.89
CA VAL A 15 25.82 -23.90 -3.61
C VAL A 15 25.94 -25.33 -3.07
N ALA A 16 24.84 -25.87 -2.53
CA ALA A 16 24.83 -27.15 -1.85
C ALA A 16 23.45 -27.81 -1.92
N TYR A 17 23.41 -29.13 -1.74
CA TYR A 17 22.16 -29.84 -1.50
C TYR A 17 21.73 -29.73 -0.04
N GLU A 18 20.46 -30.03 0.24
CA GLU A 18 19.85 -29.90 1.57
C GLU A 18 20.58 -30.72 2.63
N ASP A 19 21.01 -31.97 2.30
CA ASP A 19 21.79 -32.81 3.19
C ASP A 19 23.13 -32.19 3.56
N GLN A 20 23.80 -31.55 2.61
CA GLN A 20 25.07 -30.84 2.82
C GLN A 20 24.86 -29.58 3.66
N TYR A 21 23.73 -28.89 3.47
CA TYR A 21 23.33 -27.74 4.31
C TYR A 21 23.13 -28.18 5.77
N HIS A 22 22.36 -29.26 6.01
CA HIS A 22 22.17 -29.80 7.35
C HIS A 22 23.47 -30.28 7.98
N ALA A 23 24.34 -30.92 7.21
CA ALA A 23 25.67 -31.34 7.69
C ALA A 23 26.54 -30.15 8.10
N ALA A 24 26.50 -29.04 7.35
CA ALA A 24 27.22 -27.82 7.68
C ALA A 24 26.72 -27.20 8.97
N ILE A 25 25.40 -27.17 9.18
CA ILE A 25 24.79 -26.68 10.43
C ILE A 25 25.23 -27.56 11.61
N LYS A 26 25.09 -28.89 11.52
CA LYS A 26 25.49 -29.80 12.58
C LYS A 26 26.96 -29.60 12.96
N LYS A 27 27.84 -29.50 11.95
CA LYS A 27 29.27 -29.23 12.15
C LYS A 27 29.49 -27.90 12.92
N LYS A 28 28.75 -26.85 12.55
CA LYS A 28 28.84 -25.52 13.19
C LYS A 28 28.35 -25.55 14.64
N LEU A 29 27.38 -26.40 14.94
CA LEU A 29 26.83 -26.61 16.28
C LEU A 29 27.64 -27.62 17.12
N GLY A 30 28.68 -28.25 16.55
CA GLY A 30 29.49 -29.28 17.24
C GLY A 30 28.75 -30.62 17.43
N LEU A 31 27.74 -30.92 16.62
CA LEU A 31 26.91 -32.11 16.68
C LEU A 31 27.47 -33.22 15.79
N ALA A 32 27.22 -34.49 16.17
CA ALA A 32 27.56 -35.64 15.31
C ALA A 32 26.59 -35.68 14.09
N SER A 33 26.98 -36.37 13.04
CA SER A 33 26.17 -36.51 11.81
C SER A 33 24.81 -37.16 12.06
N THR A 34 24.73 -38.03 13.05
CA THR A 34 23.51 -38.72 13.49
C THR A 34 22.59 -37.91 14.41
N ASP A 35 23.11 -36.82 15.00
CA ASP A 35 22.33 -36.02 15.94
C ASP A 35 21.25 -35.21 15.19
N THR A 36 20.19 -34.90 15.89
CA THR A 36 19.17 -33.93 15.44
C THR A 36 19.42 -32.57 16.07
N TYR A 37 18.94 -31.51 15.41
CA TYR A 37 18.91 -30.17 16.00
C TYR A 37 17.53 -29.57 15.84
N GLU A 38 17.15 -28.76 16.81
CA GLU A 38 15.90 -28.03 16.76
C GLU A 38 16.08 -26.76 15.89
N ALA A 39 15.09 -26.49 15.08
CA ALA A 39 15.02 -25.30 14.25
C ALA A 39 13.70 -24.55 14.54
N ILE A 40 13.78 -23.26 14.59
CA ILE A 40 12.61 -22.37 14.65
C ILE A 40 12.46 -21.64 13.32
N SER A 41 11.24 -21.48 12.84
CA SER A 41 11.00 -20.69 11.63
C SER A 41 11.37 -19.22 11.88
N VAL A 42 11.74 -18.50 10.82
CA VAL A 42 12.05 -17.06 10.93
C VAL A 42 10.83 -16.27 11.43
N LEU A 43 9.63 -16.69 11.08
CA LEU A 43 8.38 -16.05 11.53
C LEU A 43 8.16 -16.28 13.03
N ASP A 44 8.26 -17.53 13.50
CA ASP A 44 8.12 -17.86 14.93
C ASP A 44 9.22 -17.18 15.77
N TYR A 45 10.45 -17.12 15.22
CA TYR A 45 11.55 -16.39 15.85
C TYR A 45 11.23 -14.90 15.94
N ALA A 46 10.69 -14.29 14.89
CA ALA A 46 10.29 -12.89 14.90
C ALA A 46 9.16 -12.63 15.88
N GLU A 47 8.17 -13.53 15.99
CA GLU A 47 7.07 -13.40 16.96
C GLU A 47 7.56 -13.51 18.42
N THR A 48 8.46 -14.46 18.70
CA THR A 48 8.97 -14.68 20.06
C THR A 48 10.02 -13.64 20.48
N ASN A 49 10.78 -13.11 19.51
CA ASN A 49 11.85 -12.14 19.74
C ASN A 49 11.50 -10.72 19.26
N ALA A 50 10.27 -10.49 18.82
CA ALA A 50 9.76 -9.15 18.64
C ALA A 50 9.80 -8.45 20.00
N THR A 51 11.00 -8.04 20.41
CA THR A 51 11.17 -7.00 21.39
C THR A 51 10.52 -5.76 20.76
N THR A 52 9.21 -5.69 20.90
CA THR A 52 8.53 -4.42 20.85
C THR A 52 9.29 -3.54 21.83
N VAL A 53 9.97 -2.52 21.33
CA VAL A 53 10.53 -1.43 22.13
C VAL A 53 9.37 -0.61 22.70
N SER A 54 8.24 -1.26 22.96
CA SER A 54 7.07 -0.65 23.57
C SER A 54 7.10 -1.01 25.05
N ASP A 55 7.48 -0.04 25.84
CA ASP A 55 7.22 -0.08 27.27
C ASP A 55 5.70 -0.02 27.45
N PHE A 56 5.06 -1.19 27.62
CA PHE A 56 3.60 -1.31 27.83
C PHE A 56 3.13 -0.56 29.08
N THR A 57 4.04 -0.14 29.94
CA THR A 57 3.76 0.70 31.12
C THR A 57 3.82 2.19 30.80
N ALA A 58 4.28 2.57 29.62
CA ALA A 58 4.43 3.97 29.22
C ALA A 58 3.05 4.64 29.05
N LYS A 59 2.88 5.76 29.73
CA LYS A 59 1.66 6.59 29.63
C LYS A 59 1.54 7.32 28.29
N SER A 60 2.64 7.48 27.56
CA SER A 60 2.66 8.14 26.25
C SER A 60 2.75 7.11 25.13
N LYS A 61 2.11 7.41 24.00
CA LYS A 61 2.06 6.52 22.84
C LYS A 61 2.52 7.24 21.57
N ILE A 62 3.09 6.48 20.65
CA ILE A 62 3.24 6.85 19.24
C ILE A 62 2.29 5.94 18.44
N ALA A 63 1.32 6.52 17.76
CA ALA A 63 0.41 5.76 16.91
C ALA A 63 1.11 5.41 15.59
N ILE A 64 0.98 4.16 15.16
CA ILE A 64 1.39 3.73 13.82
C ILE A 64 0.12 3.43 13.04
N VAL A 65 -0.16 4.25 12.04
CA VAL A 65 -1.33 4.08 11.15
C VAL A 65 -0.85 3.45 9.86
N TYR A 66 -1.35 2.24 9.56
CA TYR A 66 -0.95 1.48 8.37
C TYR A 66 -1.87 1.78 7.20
N ALA A 67 -1.30 2.23 6.09
CA ALA A 67 -1.92 2.39 4.78
C ALA A 67 -1.28 1.37 3.82
N GLN A 68 -1.80 0.14 3.83
CA GLN A 68 -1.22 -0.99 3.09
C GLN A 68 -2.17 -1.48 1.99
N GLY A 69 -1.62 -1.66 0.78
CA GLY A 69 -2.34 -2.14 -0.40
C GLY A 69 -3.00 -1.05 -1.24
N ASP A 70 -3.90 -1.46 -2.13
CA ASP A 70 -4.59 -0.54 -3.05
C ASP A 70 -5.51 0.42 -2.29
N ILE A 71 -5.54 1.69 -2.69
CA ILE A 71 -6.47 2.67 -2.14
C ILE A 71 -7.83 2.52 -2.84
N GLY A 72 -8.86 2.19 -2.07
CA GLY A 72 -10.20 1.92 -2.55
C GLY A 72 -11.28 2.59 -1.71
N ARG A 73 -12.51 2.60 -2.22
CA ARG A 73 -13.67 3.16 -1.52
C ARG A 73 -14.15 2.23 -0.41
N GLY A 74 -14.75 2.81 0.61
CA GLY A 74 -15.40 2.09 1.71
C GLY A 74 -14.46 1.84 2.89
N GLU A 75 -14.69 0.74 3.59
CA GLU A 75 -13.98 0.44 4.84
C GLU A 75 -12.54 -0.07 4.64
N GLY A 76 -12.30 -0.78 3.53
CA GLY A 76 -11.02 -1.45 3.34
C GLY A 76 -10.82 -2.64 4.29
N ASP A 77 -9.62 -3.20 4.23
CA ASP A 77 -9.19 -4.35 5.04
C ASP A 77 -7.65 -4.33 5.19
N VAL A 78 -7.04 -5.45 5.62
CA VAL A 78 -5.57 -5.57 5.78
C VAL A 78 -4.79 -5.45 4.48
N THR A 79 -5.44 -5.54 3.32
CA THR A 79 -4.86 -5.48 1.97
C THR A 79 -5.33 -4.30 1.13
N THR A 80 -6.30 -3.55 1.65
CA THR A 80 -6.94 -2.44 0.93
C THR A 80 -7.14 -1.24 1.86
N VAL A 81 -6.62 -0.11 1.45
CA VAL A 81 -6.74 1.17 2.17
C VAL A 81 -8.09 1.80 1.86
N GLY A 82 -9.04 1.73 2.80
CA GLY A 82 -10.36 2.36 2.68
C GLY A 82 -10.44 3.71 3.39
N GLU A 83 -11.22 4.68 2.85
CA GLU A 83 -11.39 5.97 3.52
C GLU A 83 -12.07 5.84 4.89
N GLY A 84 -12.98 4.88 5.06
CA GLY A 84 -13.72 4.69 6.30
C GLY A 84 -12.80 4.32 7.47
N SER A 85 -12.05 3.22 7.34
CA SER A 85 -11.11 2.77 8.38
C SER A 85 -9.98 3.76 8.61
N MET A 86 -9.40 4.34 7.53
CA MET A 86 -8.29 5.28 7.65
C MET A 86 -8.69 6.57 8.36
N ARG A 87 -9.85 7.12 8.02
CA ARG A 87 -10.34 8.33 8.68
C ARG A 87 -10.60 8.10 10.16
N ARG A 88 -11.24 6.98 10.53
CA ARG A 88 -11.43 6.63 11.95
C ARG A 88 -10.10 6.42 12.66
N ALA A 89 -9.18 5.68 12.07
CA ALA A 89 -7.84 5.45 12.65
C ALA A 89 -7.08 6.75 12.93
N LEU A 90 -7.08 7.68 11.97
CA LEU A 90 -6.47 9.00 12.15
C LEU A 90 -7.20 9.84 13.18
N GLN A 91 -8.53 9.77 13.23
CA GLN A 91 -9.35 10.49 14.21
C GLN A 91 -9.13 9.93 15.62
N GLU A 92 -9.20 8.61 15.81
CA GLU A 92 -8.94 7.95 17.08
C GLU A 92 -7.53 8.27 17.60
N ALA A 93 -6.51 8.16 16.74
CA ALA A 93 -5.14 8.51 17.09
C ALA A 93 -4.97 10.01 17.41
N ARG A 94 -5.72 10.89 16.73
CA ARG A 94 -5.72 12.33 17.00
C ARG A 94 -6.38 12.67 18.35
N ASP A 95 -7.46 11.98 18.68
CA ASP A 95 -8.29 12.32 19.84
C ASP A 95 -7.77 11.62 21.13
N ASP A 96 -6.98 10.53 21.04
CA ASP A 96 -6.35 9.88 22.20
C ASP A 96 -5.23 10.77 22.80
N GLU A 97 -5.46 11.34 23.97
CA GLU A 97 -4.48 12.20 24.68
C GLU A 97 -3.14 11.51 24.98
N ALA A 98 -3.11 10.19 25.08
CA ALA A 98 -1.89 9.43 25.28
C ALA A 98 -1.00 9.43 24.02
N VAL A 99 -1.59 9.53 22.83
CA VAL A 99 -0.89 9.59 21.55
C VAL A 99 -0.25 10.96 21.37
N LYS A 100 1.09 11.01 21.29
CA LYS A 100 1.87 12.25 21.16
C LYS A 100 2.21 12.59 19.70
N ALA A 101 2.36 11.59 18.85
CA ALA A 101 2.60 11.75 17.42
C ALA A 101 2.03 10.54 16.66
N ILE A 102 1.87 10.72 15.36
CA ILE A 102 1.37 9.69 14.45
C ILE A 102 2.45 9.40 13.41
N VAL A 103 2.74 8.11 13.20
CA VAL A 103 3.56 7.63 12.09
C VAL A 103 2.64 6.94 11.10
N LEU A 104 2.46 7.54 9.93
CA LEU A 104 1.72 6.94 8.83
C LEU A 104 2.66 6.03 8.04
N ARG A 105 2.47 4.72 8.17
CA ARG A 105 3.21 3.71 7.41
C ARG A 105 2.50 3.45 6.09
N VAL A 106 3.10 3.89 4.98
CA VAL A 106 2.53 3.76 3.64
C VAL A 106 3.25 2.67 2.87
N ASP A 107 2.51 1.65 2.45
CA ASP A 107 2.96 0.61 1.53
C ASP A 107 1.87 0.38 0.49
N SER A 108 1.73 1.34 -0.45
CA SER A 108 0.58 1.44 -1.35
C SER A 108 0.99 1.92 -2.75
N PRO A 109 0.53 1.25 -3.82
CA PRO A 109 0.71 1.69 -5.20
C PRO A 109 -0.23 2.86 -5.59
N GLY A 110 -1.13 3.27 -4.68
CA GLY A 110 -2.18 4.23 -4.93
C GLY A 110 -3.53 3.57 -5.21
N GLY A 111 -4.43 4.29 -5.89
CA GLY A 111 -5.79 3.80 -6.20
C GLY A 111 -6.79 4.92 -6.49
N ASP A 112 -7.96 4.84 -5.87
CA ASP A 112 -9.05 5.81 -6.08
C ASP A 112 -8.63 7.23 -5.64
N ALA A 113 -8.74 8.17 -6.56
CA ALA A 113 -8.28 9.53 -6.35
C ALA A 113 -9.11 10.29 -5.29
N LEU A 114 -10.43 10.03 -5.22
CA LEU A 114 -11.30 10.66 -4.23
C LEU A 114 -10.97 10.16 -2.83
N THR A 115 -10.79 8.85 -2.67
CA THR A 115 -10.36 8.25 -1.39
C THR A 115 -9.02 8.83 -0.93
N SER A 116 -8.06 8.99 -1.85
CA SER A 116 -6.77 9.62 -1.54
C SER A 116 -6.92 11.06 -1.04
N GLU A 117 -7.80 11.86 -1.67
CA GLU A 117 -8.09 13.23 -1.23
C GLU A 117 -8.77 13.27 0.15
N LEU A 118 -9.71 12.35 0.42
CA LEU A 118 -10.39 12.28 1.71
C LEU A 118 -9.43 11.92 2.86
N ILE A 119 -8.52 10.96 2.61
CA ILE A 119 -7.47 10.58 3.58
C ILE A 119 -6.47 11.74 3.75
N TRP A 120 -6.02 12.36 2.65
CA TRP A 120 -5.16 13.54 2.70
C TRP A 120 -5.77 14.66 3.56
N ARG A 121 -7.07 14.92 3.39
CA ARG A 121 -7.80 15.93 4.19
C ARG A 121 -7.78 15.57 5.68
N GLU A 122 -7.96 14.31 6.04
CA GLU A 122 -7.94 13.88 7.45
C GLU A 122 -6.53 14.04 8.05
N ILE A 123 -5.47 13.79 7.25
CA ILE A 123 -4.09 14.05 7.66
C ILE A 123 -3.86 15.54 7.91
N GLU A 124 -4.38 16.42 7.05
CA GLU A 124 -4.31 17.88 7.25
C GLU A 124 -4.99 18.34 8.55
N LEU A 125 -6.12 17.72 8.89
CA LEU A 125 -6.81 18.00 10.15
C LEU A 125 -5.98 17.50 11.34
N THR A 126 -5.41 16.32 11.22
CA THR A 126 -4.60 15.68 12.25
C THR A 126 -3.32 16.45 12.54
N LYS A 127 -2.63 16.94 11.52
CA LYS A 127 -1.42 17.79 11.66
C LYS A 127 -1.62 19.06 12.47
N LYS A 128 -2.82 19.59 12.51
CA LYS A 128 -3.12 20.79 13.33
C LYS A 128 -3.06 20.50 14.83
N VAL A 129 -3.17 19.23 15.22
CA VAL A 129 -3.24 18.79 16.61
C VAL A 129 -1.99 18.03 17.03
N LYS A 130 -1.50 17.12 16.17
CA LYS A 130 -0.35 16.24 16.44
C LYS A 130 0.57 16.14 15.22
N PRO A 131 1.88 16.00 15.43
CA PRO A 131 2.80 15.77 14.32
C PRO A 131 2.46 14.46 13.59
N VAL A 132 2.47 14.51 12.25
CA VAL A 132 2.32 13.34 11.39
C VAL A 132 3.60 13.13 10.61
N ILE A 133 4.25 12.00 10.84
CA ILE A 133 5.46 11.56 10.17
C ILE A 133 5.09 10.43 9.22
N VAL A 134 5.66 10.39 8.01
CA VAL A 134 5.47 9.28 7.07
C VAL A 134 6.69 8.37 7.08
N SER A 135 6.44 7.06 7.08
CA SER A 135 7.41 6.01 6.76
C SER A 135 6.92 5.23 5.57
N MET A 136 7.62 5.33 4.45
CA MET A 136 7.30 4.57 3.24
C MET A 136 7.83 3.15 3.33
N GLY A 137 7.07 2.18 2.81
CA GLY A 137 7.43 0.78 2.67
C GLY A 137 8.16 0.50 1.37
N ASN A 138 7.81 -0.62 0.74
CA ASN A 138 8.35 -0.99 -0.57
C ASN A 138 7.94 0.03 -1.63
N TYR A 139 6.69 0.50 -1.57
CA TYR A 139 6.20 1.57 -2.44
C TYR A 139 5.22 2.50 -1.70
N ALA A 140 5.30 3.76 -2.08
CA ALA A 140 4.35 4.79 -1.69
C ALA A 140 4.17 5.71 -2.90
N ALA A 141 3.38 5.23 -3.88
CA ALA A 141 3.31 5.82 -5.20
C ALA A 141 1.91 6.31 -5.54
N SER A 142 1.83 7.32 -6.40
CA SER A 142 0.56 7.88 -6.88
C SER A 142 -0.37 8.27 -5.73
N GLY A 143 -1.55 7.66 -5.56
CA GLY A 143 -2.41 7.88 -4.40
C GLY A 143 -1.72 7.65 -3.06
N GLY A 144 -0.76 6.69 -2.98
CA GLY A 144 0.08 6.47 -1.80
C GLY A 144 1.00 7.66 -1.52
N TYR A 145 1.57 8.29 -2.55
CA TYR A 145 2.31 9.53 -2.38
C TYR A 145 1.38 10.72 -2.09
N TYR A 146 0.17 10.72 -2.66
CA TYR A 146 -0.84 11.75 -2.39
C TYR A 146 -1.12 11.89 -0.90
N ILE A 147 -1.39 10.78 -0.21
CA ILE A 147 -1.65 10.79 1.24
C ILE A 147 -0.39 11.07 2.07
N ALA A 148 0.80 10.86 1.51
CA ALA A 148 2.07 11.08 2.20
C ALA A 148 2.61 12.52 2.08
N CYS A 149 2.31 13.20 0.96
CA CYS A 149 3.04 14.38 0.50
C CYS A 149 3.03 15.58 1.46
N ASN A 150 2.02 15.68 2.31
CA ASN A 150 1.85 16.81 3.24
C ASN A 150 2.30 16.51 4.68
N ALA A 151 2.92 15.36 4.95
CA ALA A 151 3.44 15.04 6.29
C ALA A 151 4.49 16.05 6.77
N ASP A 152 4.69 16.11 8.10
CA ASP A 152 5.73 16.96 8.68
C ASP A 152 7.14 16.51 8.35
N ARG A 153 7.31 15.19 8.12
CA ARG A 153 8.57 14.57 7.70
C ARG A 153 8.28 13.26 6.99
N ILE A 154 8.99 12.99 5.91
CA ILE A 154 8.82 11.78 5.08
C ILE A 154 10.12 11.00 5.08
N PHE A 155 10.04 9.74 5.51
CA PHE A 155 11.12 8.76 5.47
C PHE A 155 10.83 7.71 4.40
N ALA A 156 11.86 7.31 3.66
CA ALA A 156 11.81 6.20 2.69
C ALA A 156 13.13 5.42 2.76
N GLU A 157 13.10 4.15 2.38
CA GLU A 157 14.32 3.38 2.13
C GLU A 157 14.89 3.75 0.75
N ASN A 158 16.19 3.48 0.52
CA ASN A 158 16.83 3.81 -0.75
C ASN A 158 16.12 3.21 -1.96
N THR A 159 15.59 2.01 -1.80
CA THR A 159 14.92 1.20 -2.83
C THR A 159 13.41 1.38 -2.87
N THR A 160 12.82 2.16 -1.97
CA THR A 160 11.38 2.47 -2.00
C THR A 160 11.01 3.02 -3.37
N ILE A 161 9.92 2.54 -3.94
CA ILE A 161 9.35 3.09 -5.18
C ILE A 161 8.31 4.13 -4.79
N THR A 162 8.53 5.38 -5.22
CA THR A 162 7.65 6.51 -4.84
C THR A 162 7.42 7.47 -6.00
N GLY A 163 6.79 8.61 -5.73
CA GLY A 163 6.40 9.56 -6.77
C GLY A 163 5.16 9.05 -7.52
N SER A 164 5.32 8.74 -8.82
CA SER A 164 4.19 8.43 -9.72
C SER A 164 3.06 9.46 -9.58
N ILE A 165 3.45 10.75 -9.50
CA ILE A 165 2.51 11.87 -9.42
C ILE A 165 1.85 12.00 -10.78
N GLY A 166 0.73 11.28 -10.95
CA GLY A 166 0.01 11.16 -12.20
C GLY A 166 -1.39 10.62 -11.96
N VAL A 167 -2.25 10.79 -12.95
CA VAL A 167 -3.67 10.41 -12.90
C VAL A 167 -4.08 9.83 -14.23
N PHE A 168 -4.86 8.76 -14.22
CA PHE A 168 -5.44 8.19 -15.42
C PHE A 168 -6.88 7.74 -15.18
N GLY A 169 -7.63 7.53 -16.24
CA GLY A 169 -8.96 6.93 -16.24
C GLY A 169 -9.03 5.74 -17.19
N LEU A 170 -9.69 4.67 -16.77
CA LEU A 170 -9.96 3.51 -17.60
C LEU A 170 -11.42 3.56 -18.08
N LEU A 171 -11.62 3.57 -19.40
CA LEU A 171 -12.92 3.52 -20.07
C LEU A 171 -12.97 2.27 -20.94
N PRO A 172 -13.35 1.09 -20.40
CA PRO A 172 -13.45 -0.14 -21.18
C PRO A 172 -14.51 0.00 -22.27
N ASN A 173 -14.24 -0.51 -23.47
CA ASN A 173 -15.22 -0.51 -24.57
C ASN A 173 -15.25 -1.88 -25.26
N PHE A 174 -16.39 -2.54 -25.18
CA PHE A 174 -16.63 -3.86 -25.76
C PHE A 174 -17.55 -3.83 -26.97
N SER A 175 -17.93 -2.65 -27.47
CA SER A 175 -18.91 -2.52 -28.59
C SER A 175 -18.50 -3.30 -29.83
N LYS A 176 -17.20 -3.28 -30.19
CA LYS A 176 -16.72 -4.06 -31.37
C LYS A 176 -16.79 -5.57 -31.13
N LEU A 177 -16.55 -6.04 -29.91
CA LEU A 177 -16.60 -7.46 -29.55
C LEU A 177 -18.05 -7.95 -29.57
N THR A 178 -18.96 -7.23 -28.92
CA THR A 178 -20.36 -7.60 -28.83
C THR A 178 -21.03 -7.60 -30.23
N ASN A 179 -20.72 -6.63 -31.07
CA ASN A 179 -21.19 -6.60 -32.45
C ASN A 179 -20.74 -7.83 -33.28
N LYS A 180 -19.48 -8.30 -33.08
CA LYS A 180 -19.02 -9.54 -33.73
C LYS A 180 -19.76 -10.79 -33.21
N MET A 181 -20.28 -10.76 -32.00
CA MET A 181 -21.07 -11.83 -31.40
C MET A 181 -22.57 -11.73 -31.74
N GLY A 182 -22.98 -10.73 -32.54
CA GLY A 182 -24.38 -10.49 -32.87
C GLY A 182 -25.19 -9.85 -31.74
N ILE A 183 -24.50 -9.32 -30.72
CA ILE A 183 -25.14 -8.62 -29.60
C ILE A 183 -25.10 -7.12 -29.89
N HIS A 184 -26.27 -6.51 -30.05
CA HIS A 184 -26.44 -5.08 -30.28
C HIS A 184 -27.02 -4.42 -29.04
N ALA A 185 -26.40 -3.33 -28.60
CA ALA A 185 -26.88 -2.55 -27.47
C ALA A 185 -27.51 -1.25 -28.00
N GLU A 186 -28.72 -0.96 -27.57
CA GLU A 186 -29.39 0.31 -27.80
C GLU A 186 -29.48 1.12 -26.51
N GLN A 187 -29.43 2.43 -26.64
CA GLN A 187 -29.53 3.36 -25.55
C GLN A 187 -30.65 4.34 -25.80
N VAL A 188 -31.62 4.39 -24.90
CA VAL A 188 -32.72 5.35 -24.93
C VAL A 188 -32.44 6.43 -23.90
N ALA A 189 -32.40 7.67 -24.35
CA ALA A 189 -32.14 8.83 -23.51
C ALA A 189 -33.26 9.85 -23.60
N THR A 190 -33.68 10.42 -22.49
CA THR A 190 -34.70 11.48 -22.44
C THR A 190 -34.15 12.84 -22.85
N HIS A 191 -32.84 13.07 -22.70
CA HIS A 191 -32.14 14.30 -23.04
C HIS A 191 -30.73 13.96 -23.55
N GLN A 192 -30.07 14.92 -24.20
CA GLN A 192 -28.77 14.73 -24.85
C GLN A 192 -27.66 14.16 -23.91
N ASN A 193 -27.69 14.51 -22.64
CA ASN A 193 -26.70 14.06 -21.64
C ASN A 193 -27.30 13.18 -20.55
N ALA A 194 -28.49 12.60 -20.78
CA ALA A 194 -29.19 11.75 -19.81
C ALA A 194 -28.68 10.30 -19.83
N ALA A 195 -28.01 9.91 -20.90
CA ALA A 195 -27.42 8.59 -21.02
C ALA A 195 -25.96 8.63 -20.57
N GLU A 196 -25.64 7.80 -19.59
CA GLU A 196 -24.29 7.66 -19.10
C GLU A 196 -23.41 6.85 -20.07
N TYR A 197 -22.09 6.85 -19.80
CA TYR A 197 -21.13 6.00 -20.49
C TYR A 197 -21.53 4.53 -20.41
N SER A 198 -21.55 3.86 -21.56
CA SER A 198 -21.81 2.44 -21.68
C SER A 198 -20.60 1.72 -22.30
N VAL A 199 -20.20 0.60 -21.69
CA VAL A 199 -19.14 -0.25 -22.23
C VAL A 199 -19.51 -0.92 -23.56
N PHE A 200 -20.80 -0.92 -23.90
CA PHE A 200 -21.35 -1.54 -25.10
C PHE A 200 -21.61 -0.56 -26.26
N GLN A 201 -21.42 0.73 -26.04
CA GLN A 201 -21.56 1.77 -27.05
C GLN A 201 -20.19 2.39 -27.39
N PRO A 202 -20.01 2.87 -28.64
CA PRO A 202 -18.81 3.63 -28.98
C PRO A 202 -18.64 4.84 -28.10
N LEU A 203 -17.38 5.11 -27.65
CA LEU A 203 -17.07 6.30 -26.91
C LEU A 203 -17.28 7.54 -27.79
N THR A 204 -18.13 8.47 -27.35
CA THR A 204 -18.34 9.71 -28.07
C THR A 204 -17.21 10.71 -27.82
N PRO A 205 -16.83 11.56 -28.82
CA PRO A 205 -15.82 12.60 -28.62
C PRO A 205 -16.17 13.56 -27.47
N ALA A 206 -17.46 13.86 -27.29
CA ALA A 206 -17.92 14.73 -26.20
C ALA A 206 -17.67 14.10 -24.84
N TYR A 207 -17.97 12.82 -24.66
CA TYR A 207 -17.71 12.11 -23.40
C TYR A 207 -16.20 11.94 -23.15
N ALA A 208 -15.42 11.64 -24.20
CA ALA A 208 -13.96 11.56 -24.10
C ALA A 208 -13.36 12.89 -23.60
N ALA A 209 -13.80 14.01 -24.16
CA ALA A 209 -13.38 15.35 -23.72
C ALA A 209 -13.82 15.66 -22.28
N TYR A 210 -15.02 15.24 -21.88
CA TYR A 210 -15.48 15.38 -20.49
C TYR A 210 -14.62 14.57 -19.52
N ALA A 211 -14.36 13.30 -19.85
CA ALA A 211 -13.50 12.43 -19.03
C ALA A 211 -12.07 12.99 -18.92
N GLN A 212 -11.50 13.48 -20.03
CA GLN A 212 -10.18 14.10 -20.05
C GLN A 212 -10.10 15.32 -19.11
N LYS A 213 -11.08 16.22 -19.16
CA LYS A 213 -11.17 17.36 -18.23
C LYS A 213 -11.25 16.91 -16.77
N GLY A 214 -11.91 15.80 -16.50
CA GLY A 214 -11.95 15.18 -15.16
C GLY A 214 -10.57 14.75 -14.67
N VAL A 215 -9.82 14.06 -15.52
CA VAL A 215 -8.45 13.62 -15.23
C VAL A 215 -7.53 14.82 -15.00
N GLU A 216 -7.57 15.82 -15.88
CA GLU A 216 -6.76 17.04 -15.78
C GLU A 216 -7.01 17.82 -14.48
N ARG A 217 -8.28 17.92 -14.08
CA ARG A 217 -8.65 18.57 -12.81
C ARG A 217 -8.06 17.85 -11.61
N VAL A 218 -8.15 16.51 -11.57
CA VAL A 218 -7.57 15.72 -10.47
C VAL A 218 -6.04 15.81 -10.48
N TYR A 219 -5.42 15.79 -11.66
CA TYR A 219 -3.97 15.96 -11.79
C TYR A 219 -3.50 17.32 -11.24
N THR A 220 -4.17 18.41 -11.66
CA THR A 220 -3.88 19.76 -11.15
C THR A 220 -4.05 19.86 -9.63
N THR A 221 -5.08 19.21 -9.08
CA THR A 221 -5.28 19.13 -7.63
C THR A 221 -4.11 18.39 -6.97
N PHE A 222 -3.69 17.25 -7.52
CA PHE A 222 -2.56 16.49 -6.98
C PHE A 222 -1.26 17.31 -6.98
N LEU A 223 -0.94 17.95 -8.10
CA LEU A 223 0.22 18.87 -8.18
C LEU A 223 0.16 19.94 -7.07
N SER A 224 -1.01 20.55 -6.87
CA SER A 224 -1.20 21.60 -5.85
C SER A 224 -1.00 21.05 -4.43
N ARG A 225 -1.47 19.84 -4.13
CA ARG A 225 -1.27 19.18 -2.82
C ARG A 225 0.22 18.91 -2.56
N VAL A 226 0.92 18.37 -3.56
CA VAL A 226 2.36 18.12 -3.46
C VAL A 226 3.13 19.44 -3.32
N ALA A 227 2.82 20.45 -4.12
CA ALA A 227 3.45 21.76 -4.06
C ALA A 227 3.36 22.38 -2.66
N ALA A 228 2.16 22.36 -2.07
CA ALA A 228 1.92 22.85 -0.71
C ALA A 228 2.70 22.03 0.33
N GLY A 229 2.62 20.69 0.26
CA GLY A 229 3.27 19.79 1.22
C GLY A 229 4.79 19.82 1.15
N ARG A 230 5.36 19.94 -0.05
CA ARG A 230 6.81 19.94 -0.29
C ARG A 230 7.43 21.33 -0.39
N LYS A 231 6.64 22.39 -0.26
CA LYS A 231 7.08 23.80 -0.36
C LYS A 231 7.75 24.09 -1.70
N MET A 232 7.16 23.57 -2.77
CA MET A 232 7.57 23.75 -4.16
C MET A 232 6.55 24.58 -4.92
N THR A 233 6.91 25.14 -6.08
CA THR A 233 5.91 25.67 -7.01
C THR A 233 5.22 24.53 -7.76
N VAL A 234 4.02 24.77 -8.29
CA VAL A 234 3.30 23.77 -9.09
C VAL A 234 4.12 23.36 -10.31
N ASP A 235 4.79 24.30 -10.97
CA ASP A 235 5.65 24.04 -12.14
C ASP A 235 6.87 23.18 -11.78
N GLN A 236 7.49 23.42 -10.62
CA GLN A 236 8.55 22.55 -10.12
C GLN A 236 8.05 21.12 -9.90
N VAL A 237 6.88 20.96 -9.28
CA VAL A 237 6.29 19.65 -9.08
C VAL A 237 5.96 18.99 -10.41
N ASP A 238 5.34 19.70 -11.36
CA ASP A 238 4.98 19.16 -12.67
C ASP A 238 6.21 18.68 -13.45
N SER A 239 7.32 19.40 -13.37
CA SER A 239 8.60 18.97 -13.98
C SER A 239 9.13 17.63 -13.44
N LEU A 240 8.81 17.27 -12.19
CA LEU A 240 9.18 16.02 -11.52
C LEU A 240 8.10 14.95 -11.62
N ALA A 241 6.87 15.35 -11.96
CA ALA A 241 5.66 14.53 -11.96
C ALA A 241 5.46 13.77 -13.29
N GLN A 242 4.31 13.93 -13.93
CA GLN A 242 3.92 13.29 -15.19
C GLN A 242 3.93 11.76 -15.10
N GLY A 243 3.55 11.23 -13.93
CA GLY A 243 3.50 9.80 -13.66
C GLY A 243 4.86 9.12 -13.46
N ARG A 244 5.97 9.88 -13.45
CA ARG A 244 7.30 9.30 -13.23
C ARG A 244 7.43 8.71 -11.84
N VAL A 245 8.04 7.53 -11.77
CA VAL A 245 8.42 6.86 -10.52
C VAL A 245 9.88 7.18 -10.18
N TRP A 246 10.15 7.24 -8.89
CA TRP A 246 11.47 7.55 -8.34
C TRP A 246 11.85 6.51 -7.31
N SER A 247 13.13 6.18 -7.21
CA SER A 247 13.66 5.50 -6.03
C SER A 247 13.61 6.43 -4.81
N GLY A 248 13.55 5.88 -3.61
CA GLY A 248 13.62 6.70 -2.39
C GLY A 248 14.89 7.55 -2.34
N ALA A 249 16.02 7.00 -2.81
CA ALA A 249 17.28 7.73 -2.91
C ALA A 249 17.19 8.94 -3.85
N ASP A 250 16.57 8.80 -5.01
CA ASP A 250 16.39 9.90 -5.96
C ASP A 250 15.28 10.85 -5.52
N ALA A 251 14.21 10.35 -4.96
CA ALA A 251 13.12 11.16 -4.39
C ALA A 251 13.64 12.11 -3.29
N LYS A 252 14.63 11.67 -2.50
CA LYS A 252 15.29 12.55 -1.54
C LYS A 252 16.08 13.66 -2.23
N LYS A 253 16.83 13.35 -3.29
CA LYS A 253 17.62 14.36 -4.02
C LYS A 253 16.75 15.47 -4.62
N ILE A 254 15.55 15.11 -5.09
CA ILE A 254 14.62 16.04 -5.73
C ILE A 254 13.58 16.64 -4.76
N GLY A 255 13.68 16.36 -3.45
CA GLY A 255 12.85 16.97 -2.42
C GLY A 255 11.48 16.33 -2.20
N LEU A 256 11.18 15.20 -2.83
CA LEU A 256 9.94 14.46 -2.60
C LEU A 256 9.96 13.64 -1.29
N VAL A 257 11.15 13.30 -0.78
CA VAL A 257 11.40 12.62 0.49
C VAL A 257 12.39 13.46 1.31
N ASP A 258 12.27 13.44 2.62
CA ASP A 258 13.13 14.25 3.50
C ASP A 258 14.37 13.49 3.96
N GLU A 259 14.21 12.21 4.34
CA GLU A 259 15.31 11.40 4.89
C GLU A 259 15.21 9.94 4.44
N ILE A 260 16.38 9.30 4.35
CA ILE A 260 16.47 7.85 4.18
C ILE A 260 16.38 7.21 5.55
N GLY A 261 15.47 6.23 5.68
CA GLY A 261 15.26 5.47 6.91
C GLY A 261 13.93 4.73 6.92
N GLY A 262 13.87 3.66 7.69
CA GLY A 262 12.69 2.81 7.83
C GLY A 262 11.74 3.25 8.94
N LEU A 263 10.81 2.34 9.29
CA LEU A 263 9.77 2.59 10.29
C LEU A 263 10.36 2.97 11.67
N HIS A 264 11.39 2.26 12.12
CA HIS A 264 12.03 2.56 13.40
C HIS A 264 12.60 3.97 13.45
N THR A 265 13.23 4.42 12.37
CA THR A 265 13.78 5.78 12.26
C THR A 265 12.67 6.82 12.33
N ALA A 266 11.55 6.59 11.65
CA ALA A 266 10.39 7.47 11.67
C ALA A 266 9.75 7.56 13.07
N VAL A 267 9.60 6.43 13.78
CA VAL A 267 9.07 6.37 15.14
C VAL A 267 10.01 7.09 16.12
N ALA A 268 11.32 6.85 16.04
CA ALA A 268 12.30 7.54 16.86
C ALA A 268 12.30 9.06 16.62
N TYR A 269 12.17 9.48 15.34
CA TYR A 269 12.02 10.88 14.99
C TYR A 269 10.74 11.49 15.58
N ALA A 270 9.60 10.79 15.50
CA ALA A 270 8.33 11.22 16.08
C ALA A 270 8.43 11.43 17.60
N ALA A 271 9.04 10.47 18.31
CA ALA A 271 9.29 10.56 19.74
C ALA A 271 10.21 11.75 20.10
N LYS A 272 11.29 11.93 19.34
CA LYS A 272 12.22 13.08 19.52
C LYS A 272 11.50 14.41 19.27
N LYS A 273 10.70 14.53 18.23
CA LYS A 273 9.95 15.75 17.86
C LYS A 273 8.98 16.15 18.97
N THR A 274 8.36 15.20 19.64
CA THR A 274 7.43 15.43 20.76
C THR A 274 8.10 15.42 22.13
N LYS A 275 9.42 15.27 22.19
CA LYS A 275 10.22 15.17 23.44
C LYS A 275 9.75 14.02 24.35
N THR A 276 9.19 12.96 23.78
CA THR A 276 8.70 11.78 24.48
C THR A 276 9.84 10.80 24.69
N LYS A 277 10.31 10.63 25.93
CA LYS A 277 11.46 9.75 26.25
C LYS A 277 11.08 8.28 26.32
N THR A 278 9.93 7.97 26.92
CA THR A 278 9.38 6.61 27.05
C THR A 278 8.02 6.57 26.42
N TYR A 279 7.78 5.60 25.56
CA TYR A 279 6.52 5.46 24.83
C TYR A 279 6.23 4.01 24.48
N ALA A 280 4.94 3.69 24.36
CA ALA A 280 4.46 2.49 23.68
C ALA A 280 4.12 2.84 22.24
N THR A 281 4.15 1.86 21.35
CA THR A 281 3.56 1.99 20.02
C THR A 281 2.16 1.39 20.01
N GLN A 282 1.22 2.01 19.31
CA GLN A 282 -0.12 1.49 19.10
C GLN A 282 -0.44 1.48 17.60
N ASN A 283 -0.85 0.32 17.10
CA ASN A 283 -1.14 0.13 15.69
C ASN A 283 -2.60 0.47 15.36
N PHE A 284 -2.82 1.08 14.21
CA PHE A 284 -4.13 1.44 13.65
C PHE A 284 -4.17 1.14 12.15
N PRO A 285 -5.36 0.88 11.57
CA PRO A 285 -6.58 0.50 12.27
C PRO A 285 -6.45 -0.86 12.93
N GLU A 286 -7.19 -1.07 14.01
CA GLU A 286 -7.35 -2.41 14.58
C GLU A 286 -8.42 -3.16 13.78
N TYR A 287 -7.98 -3.99 12.83
CA TYR A 287 -8.90 -4.90 12.16
C TYR A 287 -9.27 -6.04 13.11
N LYS A 288 -10.56 -6.23 13.35
CA LYS A 288 -11.04 -7.39 14.13
C LYS A 288 -10.56 -8.64 13.42
N ARG A 289 -9.82 -9.49 14.14
CA ARG A 289 -9.49 -10.83 13.65
C ARG A 289 -10.80 -11.55 13.35
N ASP A 290 -10.96 -12.05 12.15
CA ASP A 290 -12.11 -12.89 11.83
C ASP A 290 -11.96 -14.19 12.63
N PHE A 291 -12.74 -14.27 13.72
CA PHE A 291 -12.74 -15.42 14.60
C PHE A 291 -13.13 -16.71 13.85
N ASN A 292 -13.95 -16.60 12.81
CA ASN A 292 -14.31 -17.72 11.96
C ASN A 292 -13.12 -18.20 11.11
N ALA A 293 -12.29 -17.28 10.59
CA ALA A 293 -11.06 -17.64 9.89
C ALA A 293 -10.05 -18.31 10.83
N PHE A 294 -9.94 -17.84 12.08
CA PHE A 294 -9.11 -18.47 13.11
C PHE A 294 -9.61 -19.89 13.46
N LEU A 295 -10.91 -20.09 13.64
CA LEU A 295 -11.50 -21.40 13.87
C LEU A 295 -11.34 -22.33 12.66
N GLY A 296 -11.39 -21.80 11.44
CA GLY A 296 -11.09 -22.53 10.21
C GLY A 296 -9.64 -23.05 10.15
N GLN A 297 -8.66 -22.26 10.62
CA GLN A 297 -7.26 -22.70 10.73
C GLN A 297 -7.06 -23.82 11.77
N LEU A 298 -7.94 -23.92 12.78
CA LEU A 298 -7.95 -25.01 13.74
C LEU A 298 -8.60 -26.30 13.19
N GLY A 299 -8.94 -26.35 11.89
CA GLY A 299 -9.48 -27.54 11.23
C GLY A 299 -10.95 -27.82 11.54
N LEU A 300 -11.72 -26.82 12.00
CA LEU A 300 -13.16 -26.96 12.26
C LEU A 300 -13.92 -26.71 10.94
N PRO A 301 -14.53 -27.75 10.32
CA PRO A 301 -15.00 -27.69 8.92
C PRO A 301 -16.18 -26.73 8.69
N PHE A 302 -16.86 -26.29 9.73
CA PHE A 302 -17.99 -25.35 9.62
C PHE A 302 -17.58 -23.89 9.50
N PHE A 303 -16.28 -23.55 9.60
CA PHE A 303 -15.74 -22.19 9.63
C PHE A 303 -14.80 -21.89 8.46
N THR A 304 -14.80 -22.73 7.42
CA THR A 304 -14.01 -22.47 6.21
C THR A 304 -14.58 -21.27 5.47
N SER A 305 -13.74 -20.27 5.19
CA SER A 305 -14.19 -19.09 4.45
C SER A 305 -14.58 -19.45 3.01
N LYS A 306 -15.51 -18.67 2.40
CA LYS A 306 -15.89 -18.86 0.99
C LYS A 306 -14.69 -18.73 0.05
N GLU A 307 -13.73 -17.90 0.43
CA GLU A 307 -12.48 -17.68 -0.28
C GLU A 307 -11.61 -18.94 -0.25
N ALA A 308 -11.45 -19.58 0.88
CA ALA A 308 -10.68 -20.81 1.02
C ALA A 308 -11.31 -21.95 0.22
N LEU A 309 -12.64 -22.09 0.23
CA LEU A 309 -13.38 -23.07 -0.58
C LEU A 309 -13.20 -22.79 -2.09
N LEU A 310 -13.28 -21.53 -2.51
CA LEU A 310 -13.03 -21.17 -3.91
C LEU A 310 -11.59 -21.47 -4.32
N GLN A 311 -10.61 -21.15 -3.47
CA GLN A 311 -9.20 -21.40 -3.73
C GLN A 311 -8.91 -22.92 -3.85
N GLU A 312 -9.57 -23.74 -3.03
CA GLU A 312 -9.47 -25.19 -3.12
C GLU A 312 -10.08 -25.74 -4.42
N GLN A 313 -11.26 -25.21 -4.83
CA GLN A 313 -11.96 -25.67 -6.03
C GLN A 313 -11.27 -25.25 -7.34
N VAL A 314 -10.76 -24.03 -7.45
CA VAL A 314 -10.19 -23.50 -8.69
C VAL A 314 -8.66 -23.58 -8.73
N GLY A 315 -8.02 -23.93 -7.63
CA GLY A 315 -6.56 -23.92 -7.47
C GLY A 315 -5.99 -22.52 -7.21
N VAL A 316 -4.82 -22.46 -6.59
CA VAL A 316 -4.17 -21.22 -6.14
C VAL A 316 -3.92 -20.24 -7.29
N GLU A 317 -3.44 -20.74 -8.43
CA GLU A 317 -3.10 -19.90 -9.60
C GLU A 317 -4.35 -19.27 -10.24
N ASN A 318 -5.41 -20.07 -10.45
CA ASN A 318 -6.66 -19.57 -11.00
C ASN A 318 -7.37 -18.61 -10.02
N TYR A 319 -7.25 -18.87 -8.72
CA TYR A 319 -7.77 -17.95 -7.70
C TYR A 319 -7.06 -16.60 -7.73
N LYS A 320 -5.74 -16.57 -7.89
CA LYS A 320 -4.97 -15.32 -8.07
C LYS A 320 -5.45 -14.56 -9.31
N LEU A 321 -5.69 -15.26 -10.44
CA LEU A 321 -6.21 -14.64 -11.65
C LEU A 321 -7.60 -14.03 -11.43
N ILE A 322 -8.50 -14.74 -10.74
CA ILE A 322 -9.83 -14.25 -10.38
C ILE A 322 -9.71 -12.99 -9.51
N GLN A 323 -8.81 -12.97 -8.56
CA GLN A 323 -8.56 -11.79 -7.72
C GLN A 323 -8.05 -10.60 -8.53
N GLN A 324 -7.13 -10.82 -9.47
CA GLN A 324 -6.65 -9.77 -10.37
C GLN A 324 -7.77 -9.20 -11.24
N LEU A 325 -8.62 -10.05 -11.81
CA LEU A 325 -9.79 -9.62 -12.58
C LEU A 325 -10.78 -8.81 -11.73
N ARG A 326 -11.04 -9.23 -10.50
CA ARG A 326 -11.88 -8.48 -9.55
C ARG A 326 -11.27 -7.09 -9.23
N LYS A 327 -9.96 -7.01 -9.03
CA LYS A 327 -9.26 -5.73 -8.81
C LYS A 327 -9.42 -4.79 -10.01
N VAL A 328 -9.25 -5.29 -11.23
CA VAL A 328 -9.44 -4.49 -12.45
C VAL A 328 -10.90 -4.01 -12.58
N GLN A 329 -11.88 -4.88 -12.30
CA GLN A 329 -13.29 -4.50 -12.31
C GLN A 329 -13.67 -3.49 -11.22
N ALA A 330 -13.01 -3.54 -10.07
CA ALA A 330 -13.23 -2.61 -8.97
C ALA A 330 -12.67 -1.21 -9.24
N ARG A 331 -11.68 -1.07 -10.11
CA ARG A 331 -11.07 0.20 -10.51
C ARG A 331 -12.03 1.02 -11.38
N LYS A 332 -13.00 1.67 -10.74
CA LYS A 332 -13.96 2.56 -11.40
C LYS A 332 -13.57 4.02 -11.18
N GLY A 333 -13.79 4.88 -12.18
CA GLY A 333 -13.54 6.31 -12.07
C GLY A 333 -12.08 6.71 -12.28
N ILE A 334 -11.71 7.87 -11.74
CA ILE A 334 -10.38 8.47 -11.90
C ILE A 334 -9.44 7.85 -10.86
N GLN A 335 -8.31 7.35 -11.33
CA GLN A 335 -7.32 6.62 -10.54
C GLN A 335 -6.02 7.41 -10.43
N ALA A 336 -5.51 7.48 -9.21
CA ALA A 336 -4.13 7.83 -8.89
C ALA A 336 -3.41 6.55 -8.42
N ALA A 337 -3.06 5.69 -9.36
CA ALA A 337 -2.43 4.40 -9.12
C ALA A 337 -1.24 4.18 -10.06
N LEU A 338 -0.34 3.26 -9.70
CA LEU A 338 0.66 2.78 -10.63
C LEU A 338 -0.02 2.09 -11.84
N PRO A 339 0.41 2.38 -13.08
CA PRO A 339 -0.19 1.78 -14.27
C PRO A 339 0.22 0.31 -14.50
N PHE A 340 0.99 -0.27 -13.59
CA PHE A 340 1.50 -1.64 -13.61
C PHE A 340 1.58 -2.21 -12.19
N ASP A 341 1.49 -3.53 -12.07
CA ASP A 341 1.69 -4.24 -10.82
C ASP A 341 3.16 -4.60 -10.65
N ILE A 342 3.71 -4.31 -9.47
CA ILE A 342 5.08 -4.70 -9.09
C ILE A 342 4.96 -5.90 -8.15
N GLN A 343 5.56 -7.01 -8.54
CA GLN A 343 5.66 -8.20 -7.68
C GLN A 343 7.11 -8.34 -7.21
N PHE A 344 7.30 -8.36 -5.91
CA PHE A 344 8.57 -8.72 -5.30
C PHE A 344 8.52 -10.24 -5.01
N HIS A 345 9.43 -10.99 -5.62
CA HIS A 345 9.58 -12.43 -5.44
C HIS A 345 10.74 -12.71 -4.48
#